data_ce5fc2cba38cdf1eecfbc9d3220122ee
#
_entry.id   ce5fc2cba38cdf1eecfbc9d3220122ee
#
_cell.length_a   1.000
_cell.length_b   1.000
_cell.length_c   1.000
_cell.angle_alpha   90.00
_cell.angle_beta   90.00
_cell.angle_gamma   90.00
#
_symmetry.space_group_name_H-M   'P 1'
#
loop_
_entity.id
_entity.type
_entity.pdbx_description
1 polymer ?
#
loop_
_entity_poly.entity_id
_entity_poly.type
_entity_poly.pdbx_seq_one_letter_code
_entity_poly.pdbx_strand_id
1 'polypeptide(L)'
;MKNNKLKLSWEDIGSLDPISSTKTALHIIFRTNVYDCLFKRSKNGLIKLQLCTNWKYINENLLEIDLKTDVKFHNGKLFNSESIEYTFNKLKNSNMNLLYDSIENIKVINKNKINIILNKHDTSFIPNLTLLPMLTPADYSEPIGTGPYRFDNYKEGDYLSLISNEKYWNGIPFIKNILYLCCNDPYIRYENLLSDNVDLIFQPPHENIESLKINHEIMEINGPDTIVISINCKKNYFEKNVRKAISYAIDREKIINNVLLNHAIVPKSVLSPPVFGYNNNLDDVKCDLLKAKQLINLTKYKGGFECSLILPQGAIPKLLETASIVKDSLSKLDISVSILDYPEKKAWPLMGDGKYEMFMNGWSEITLDPDYNLKSNFLSNNRENLDNDILFNLINNAKNILDEEKRKSAYHKIQVILMDLQSRIPIYHAKDVWVCNKNIKFTPRQDRLIELKDIKLA
;
A
#
# COMPACT_ATOMS: atom_id res chain seq x y z
N MET A 1 -35.84 -11.09 -11.40
CA MET A 1 -34.83 -10.07 -11.08
C MET A 1 -33.64 -10.80 -10.48
N LYS A 2 -32.55 -10.97 -11.23
CA LYS A 2 -31.33 -11.59 -10.69
C LYS A 2 -30.86 -10.78 -9.50
N ASN A 3 -30.51 -11.46 -8.41
CA ASN A 3 -30.09 -10.93 -7.12
C ASN A 3 -29.12 -9.77 -7.29
N ASN A 4 -29.52 -8.60 -6.76
CA ASN A 4 -28.71 -7.38 -6.74
C ASN A 4 -27.56 -7.53 -5.70
N LYS A 5 -26.78 -8.60 -5.87
CA LYS A 5 -25.71 -9.06 -4.98
C LYS A 5 -24.40 -9.17 -5.75
N LEU A 6 -23.31 -8.67 -5.18
CA LEU A 6 -21.95 -8.86 -5.65
C LEU A 6 -21.18 -9.69 -4.63
N LYS A 7 -20.48 -10.70 -5.12
CA LYS A 7 -19.59 -11.52 -4.32
C LYS A 7 -18.15 -11.29 -4.77
N LEU A 8 -17.25 -11.00 -3.87
CA LEU A 8 -15.84 -10.81 -4.20
C LEU A 8 -14.94 -11.53 -3.21
N SER A 9 -13.71 -11.85 -3.61
CA SER A 9 -12.75 -12.51 -2.75
C SER A 9 -11.35 -11.92 -2.88
N TRP A 10 -10.76 -11.69 -1.72
CA TRP A 10 -9.39 -11.23 -1.55
C TRP A 10 -8.88 -11.69 -0.17
N GLU A 11 -7.76 -11.12 0.29
CA GLU A 11 -7.14 -11.41 1.58
C GLU A 11 -8.08 -11.19 2.77
N ASP A 12 -7.73 -11.79 3.92
CA ASP A 12 -8.43 -11.57 5.18
C ASP A 12 -8.29 -10.11 5.66
N ILE A 13 -9.40 -9.51 6.06
CA ILE A 13 -9.45 -8.15 6.62
C ILE A 13 -8.87 -8.06 8.04
N GLY A 14 -8.83 -9.15 8.77
CA GLY A 14 -8.27 -9.28 10.12
C GLY A 14 -9.06 -8.61 11.22
N SER A 15 -9.36 -7.33 11.17
CA SER A 15 -10.08 -6.57 12.18
C SER A 15 -11.12 -5.64 11.56
N LEU A 16 -12.22 -5.39 12.27
CA LEU A 16 -13.22 -4.40 11.85
C LEU A 16 -12.97 -2.98 12.40
N ASP A 17 -11.94 -2.79 13.24
CA ASP A 17 -11.57 -1.45 13.67
C ASP A 17 -10.86 -0.69 12.53
N PRO A 18 -11.47 0.36 12.00
CA PRO A 18 -10.98 1.02 10.80
C PRO A 18 -9.68 1.82 11.01
N ILE A 19 -9.19 1.98 12.22
CA ILE A 19 -7.95 2.71 12.53
C ILE A 19 -6.89 1.85 13.24
N SER A 20 -7.20 0.59 13.58
CA SER A 20 -6.28 -0.29 14.31
C SER A 20 -5.34 -1.09 13.41
N SER A 21 -5.71 -1.31 12.17
CA SER A 21 -4.99 -2.18 11.24
C SER A 21 -4.51 -1.45 10.00
N THR A 22 -3.31 -1.80 9.55
CA THR A 22 -2.74 -1.35 8.27
C THR A 22 -2.94 -2.37 7.14
N LYS A 23 -3.73 -3.44 7.36
CA LYS A 23 -4.01 -4.43 6.33
C LYS A 23 -4.69 -3.81 5.12
N THR A 24 -4.16 -4.11 3.94
CA THR A 24 -4.60 -3.53 2.66
C THR A 24 -6.07 -3.81 2.36
N ALA A 25 -6.52 -5.06 2.57
CA ALA A 25 -7.91 -5.45 2.31
C ALA A 25 -8.92 -4.70 3.20
N LEU A 26 -8.58 -4.43 4.48
CA LEU A 26 -9.41 -3.62 5.37
C LEU A 26 -9.64 -2.20 4.82
N HIS A 27 -8.58 -1.56 4.31
CA HIS A 27 -8.69 -0.24 3.72
C HIS A 27 -9.54 -0.24 2.46
N ILE A 28 -9.28 -1.18 1.58
CA ILE A 28 -9.82 -1.22 0.23
C ILE A 28 -11.32 -1.49 0.22
N ILE A 29 -11.78 -2.45 1.02
CA ILE A 29 -13.18 -2.88 1.01
C ILE A 29 -13.98 -2.21 2.11
N PHE A 30 -13.50 -2.28 3.33
CA PHE A 30 -14.28 -1.91 4.49
C PHE A 30 -14.29 -0.40 4.74
N ARG A 31 -13.12 0.22 4.87
CA ARG A 31 -13.03 1.66 5.15
C ARG A 31 -13.67 2.52 4.08
N THR A 32 -13.47 2.19 2.81
CA THR A 32 -13.96 3.01 1.69
C THR A 32 -15.43 2.82 1.36
N ASN A 33 -16.09 1.81 1.93
CA ASN A 33 -17.48 1.52 1.63
C ASN A 33 -18.40 1.64 2.84
N VAL A 34 -17.90 1.38 4.06
CA VAL A 34 -18.67 1.59 5.30
C VAL A 34 -18.51 3.02 5.83
N TYR A 35 -17.37 3.63 5.59
CA TYR A 35 -17.05 4.99 6.06
C TYR A 35 -16.84 5.96 4.91
N ASP A 36 -16.97 7.25 5.17
CA ASP A 36 -16.44 8.33 4.34
C ASP A 36 -15.29 9.03 5.06
N CYS A 37 -14.43 9.69 4.28
CA CYS A 37 -13.33 10.52 4.75
C CYS A 37 -13.66 12.01 4.54
N LEU A 38 -12.84 12.93 5.06
CA LEU A 38 -12.98 14.35 4.73
C LEU A 38 -12.73 14.62 3.25
N PHE A 39 -11.76 13.91 2.69
CA PHE A 39 -11.39 13.96 1.27
C PHE A 39 -11.41 12.56 0.68
N LYS A 40 -11.52 12.47 -0.64
CA LYS A 40 -11.33 11.21 -1.37
C LYS A 40 -10.44 11.39 -2.58
N ARG A 41 -9.76 10.34 -2.99
CA ARG A 41 -9.02 10.30 -4.25
C ARG A 41 -9.94 9.81 -5.36
N SER A 42 -10.00 10.55 -6.46
CA SER A 42 -10.72 10.14 -7.67
C SER A 42 -9.93 9.08 -8.46
N LYS A 43 -10.57 8.43 -9.43
CA LYS A 43 -9.94 7.39 -10.28
C LYS A 43 -8.70 7.87 -11.04
N ASN A 44 -8.63 9.16 -11.35
CA ASN A 44 -7.47 9.79 -12.00
C ASN A 44 -6.46 10.41 -10.99
N GLY A 45 -6.52 10.01 -9.72
CA GLY A 45 -5.55 10.42 -8.70
C GLY A 45 -5.82 11.77 -8.03
N LEU A 46 -6.74 12.61 -8.56
CA LEU A 46 -7.04 13.92 -7.99
C LEU A 46 -7.79 13.81 -6.65
N ILE A 47 -7.42 14.66 -5.70
CA ILE A 47 -8.11 14.76 -4.41
C ILE A 47 -9.40 15.59 -4.59
N LYS A 48 -10.49 15.08 -4.08
CA LYS A 48 -11.83 15.70 -4.11
C LYS A 48 -12.39 15.80 -2.70
N LEU A 49 -13.28 16.78 -2.52
CA LEU A 49 -14.06 16.94 -1.29
C LEU A 49 -15.01 15.74 -1.11
N GLN A 50 -15.18 15.26 0.14
CA GLN A 50 -16.15 14.21 0.47
C GLN A 50 -17.03 14.65 1.64
N LEU A 51 -16.58 14.58 2.89
CA LEU A 51 -17.32 15.09 4.06
C LEU A 51 -17.02 16.55 4.37
N CYS A 52 -16.13 17.20 3.64
CA CYS A 52 -15.93 18.64 3.68
C CYS A 52 -16.54 19.31 2.44
N THR A 53 -16.87 20.61 2.56
CA THR A 53 -17.41 21.44 1.47
C THR A 53 -16.38 22.44 0.96
N ASN A 54 -15.45 22.85 1.83
CA ASN A 54 -14.38 23.77 1.49
C ASN A 54 -13.21 23.58 2.46
N TRP A 55 -12.02 23.99 2.03
CA TRP A 55 -10.84 24.03 2.89
C TRP A 55 -9.83 25.06 2.38
N LYS A 56 -9.03 25.60 3.29
CA LYS A 56 -7.93 26.50 2.94
C LYS A 56 -6.87 26.52 4.03
N TYR A 57 -5.62 26.69 3.63
CA TYR A 57 -4.57 27.10 4.57
C TYR A 57 -4.71 28.59 4.87
N ILE A 58 -4.90 28.92 6.15
CA ILE A 58 -4.88 30.32 6.64
C ILE A 58 -3.42 30.80 6.72
N ASN A 59 -2.52 29.90 7.10
CA ASN A 59 -1.08 30.03 7.04
C ASN A 59 -0.47 28.64 6.88
N GLU A 60 0.86 28.52 6.86
CA GLU A 60 1.57 27.25 6.63
C GLU A 60 1.17 26.12 7.59
N ASN A 61 0.74 26.44 8.81
CA ASN A 61 0.45 25.47 9.87
C ASN A 61 -1.02 25.44 10.29
N LEU A 62 -1.89 26.25 9.70
CA LEU A 62 -3.31 26.34 10.08
C LEU A 62 -4.21 26.04 8.89
N LEU A 63 -4.88 24.90 8.95
CA LEU A 63 -5.84 24.45 7.96
C LEU A 63 -7.26 24.65 8.51
N GLU A 64 -8.06 25.48 7.82
CA GLU A 64 -9.49 25.63 8.07
C GLU A 64 -10.29 24.71 7.16
N ILE A 65 -11.28 23.99 7.71
CA ILE A 65 -12.14 23.07 6.97
C ILE A 65 -13.60 23.35 7.31
N ASP A 66 -14.42 23.56 6.27
CA ASP A 66 -15.87 23.60 6.36
C ASP A 66 -16.45 22.20 6.13
N LEU A 67 -17.27 21.71 7.07
CA LEU A 67 -17.84 20.37 7.04
C LEU A 67 -19.18 20.37 6.31
N LYS A 68 -19.49 19.24 5.66
CA LYS A 68 -20.79 19.00 5.03
C LYS A 68 -21.87 18.88 6.12
N THR A 69 -22.99 19.53 5.89
CA THR A 69 -24.19 19.42 6.73
C THR A 69 -25.10 18.27 6.27
N ASP A 70 -26.01 17.83 7.11
CA ASP A 70 -27.06 16.85 6.83
C ASP A 70 -26.58 15.43 6.48
N VAL A 71 -25.30 15.14 6.65
CA VAL A 71 -24.76 13.77 6.56
C VAL A 71 -25.07 13.02 7.86
N LYS A 72 -25.61 11.82 7.72
CA LYS A 72 -25.93 10.95 8.86
C LYS A 72 -25.10 9.69 8.86
N PHE A 73 -24.63 9.31 10.02
CA PHE A 73 -24.12 7.97 10.28
C PHE A 73 -25.22 6.91 10.09
N HIS A 74 -24.83 5.67 9.94
CA HIS A 74 -25.75 4.54 9.76
C HIS A 74 -26.77 4.38 10.90
N ASN A 75 -26.44 4.86 12.11
CA ASN A 75 -27.32 4.90 13.28
C ASN A 75 -28.22 6.15 13.34
N GLY A 76 -28.19 7.02 12.34
CA GLY A 76 -28.98 8.22 12.24
C GLY A 76 -28.42 9.46 12.94
N LYS A 77 -27.32 9.38 13.72
CA LYS A 77 -26.63 10.54 14.28
C LYS A 77 -26.05 11.42 13.18
N LEU A 78 -26.05 12.74 13.39
CA LEU A 78 -25.44 13.69 12.44
C LEU A 78 -23.91 13.68 12.54
N PHE A 79 -23.25 13.71 11.39
CA PHE A 79 -21.85 14.02 11.26
C PHE A 79 -21.62 15.51 11.50
N ASN A 80 -20.67 15.87 12.34
CA ASN A 80 -20.29 17.23 12.68
C ASN A 80 -18.86 17.28 13.25
N SER A 81 -18.45 18.43 13.79
CA SER A 81 -17.13 18.66 14.38
C SER A 81 -16.79 17.73 15.56
N GLU A 82 -17.78 17.24 16.32
CA GLU A 82 -17.55 16.27 17.41
C GLU A 82 -17.02 14.93 16.86
N SER A 83 -17.48 14.54 15.65
CA SER A 83 -16.99 13.35 14.95
C SER A 83 -15.51 13.48 14.59
N ILE A 84 -15.07 14.68 14.23
CA ILE A 84 -13.67 14.97 13.90
C ILE A 84 -12.81 14.84 15.16
N GLU A 85 -13.18 15.54 16.24
CA GLU A 85 -12.45 15.47 17.52
C GLU A 85 -12.34 14.01 18.02
N TYR A 86 -13.45 13.29 17.99
CA TYR A 86 -13.47 11.88 18.40
C TYR A 86 -12.52 11.03 17.55
N THR A 87 -12.59 11.18 16.22
CA THR A 87 -11.72 10.44 15.28
C THR A 87 -10.24 10.68 15.56
N PHE A 88 -9.85 11.94 15.68
CA PHE A 88 -8.44 12.28 15.90
C PHE A 88 -7.95 11.92 17.32
N ASN A 89 -8.82 11.93 18.32
CA ASN A 89 -8.48 11.45 19.66
C ASN A 89 -8.22 9.93 19.66
N LYS A 90 -9.03 9.16 18.95
CA LYS A 90 -8.80 7.71 18.76
C LYS A 90 -7.52 7.45 17.97
N LEU A 91 -7.24 8.26 16.97
CA LEU A 91 -6.05 8.14 16.10
C LEU A 91 -4.74 8.22 16.87
N LYS A 92 -4.63 9.07 17.92
CA LYS A 92 -3.41 9.25 18.72
C LYS A 92 -2.86 7.94 19.29
N ASN A 93 -3.73 6.98 19.58
CA ASN A 93 -3.38 5.68 20.14
C ASN A 93 -3.46 4.54 19.13
N SER A 94 -3.52 4.86 17.83
CA SER A 94 -3.66 3.87 16.76
C SER A 94 -2.35 3.62 16.01
N ASN A 95 -2.30 2.51 15.26
CA ASN A 95 -1.18 2.19 14.37
C ASN A 95 -1.06 3.17 13.18
N MET A 96 -2.08 3.99 12.93
CA MET A 96 -2.08 5.00 11.87
C MET A 96 -1.51 6.36 12.32
N ASN A 97 -1.15 6.51 13.59
CA ASN A 97 -0.69 7.80 14.14
C ASN A 97 0.46 8.43 13.34
N LEU A 98 1.39 7.61 12.82
CA LEU A 98 2.52 8.11 12.04
C LEU A 98 2.12 8.86 10.76
N LEU A 99 0.98 8.53 10.15
CA LEU A 99 0.44 9.24 8.98
C LEU A 99 -0.02 10.67 9.31
N TYR A 100 -0.27 10.96 10.59
CA TYR A 100 -0.92 12.19 11.07
C TYR A 100 -0.11 12.86 12.17
N ASP A 101 1.17 12.53 12.32
CA ASP A 101 2.05 13.06 13.37
C ASP A 101 2.37 14.56 13.24
N SER A 102 2.02 15.15 12.10
CA SER A 102 2.08 16.60 11.91
C SER A 102 0.97 17.37 12.64
N ILE A 103 -0.07 16.67 13.16
CA ILE A 103 -1.16 17.34 13.88
C ILE A 103 -0.70 17.69 15.30
N GLU A 104 -0.72 18.98 15.60
CA GLU A 104 -0.54 19.50 16.96
C GLU A 104 -1.87 19.53 17.72
N ASN A 105 -2.91 20.13 17.11
CA ASN A 105 -4.21 20.31 17.75
C ASN A 105 -5.36 20.44 16.74
N ILE A 106 -6.58 20.18 17.21
CA ILE A 106 -7.82 20.45 16.47
C ILE A 106 -8.67 21.41 17.31
N LYS A 107 -9.05 22.51 16.69
CA LYS A 107 -9.92 23.52 17.32
C LYS A 107 -11.28 23.51 16.64
N VAL A 108 -12.31 23.16 17.37
CA VAL A 108 -13.70 23.31 16.93
C VAL A 108 -14.09 24.79 16.96
N ILE A 109 -14.50 25.32 15.82
CA ILE A 109 -15.01 26.71 15.68
C ILE A 109 -16.52 26.71 15.89
N ASN A 110 -17.22 25.77 15.26
CA ASN A 110 -18.63 25.49 15.44
C ASN A 110 -18.96 24.07 14.95
N LYS A 111 -20.23 23.65 14.93
CA LYS A 111 -20.65 22.32 14.51
C LYS A 111 -20.21 21.91 13.09
N ASN A 112 -20.00 22.89 12.21
CA ASN A 112 -19.71 22.65 10.80
C ASN A 112 -18.37 23.23 10.35
N LYS A 113 -17.51 23.67 11.29
CA LYS A 113 -16.20 24.25 10.97
C LYS A 113 -15.17 23.88 12.01
N ILE A 114 -14.01 23.48 11.54
CA ILE A 114 -12.85 23.16 12.36
C ILE A 114 -11.58 23.84 11.83
N ASN A 115 -10.63 24.03 12.72
CA ASN A 115 -9.26 24.37 12.41
C ASN A 115 -8.35 23.23 12.84
N ILE A 116 -7.49 22.75 11.93
CA ILE A 116 -6.43 21.80 12.24
C ILE A 116 -5.12 22.57 12.30
N ILE A 117 -4.45 22.50 13.45
CA ILE A 117 -3.16 23.13 13.71
C ILE A 117 -2.09 22.06 13.52
N LEU A 118 -1.14 22.32 12.62
CA LEU A 118 -0.01 21.45 12.35
C LEU A 118 1.24 21.97 13.07
N ASN A 119 2.07 21.07 13.61
CA ASN A 119 3.35 21.43 14.20
C ASN A 119 4.37 21.92 13.17
N LYS A 120 4.18 21.54 11.91
CA LYS A 120 4.92 22.01 10.73
C LYS A 120 4.07 21.81 9.48
N HIS A 121 4.39 22.53 8.41
CA HIS A 121 3.73 22.33 7.12
C HIS A 121 3.92 20.88 6.64
N ASP A 122 2.85 20.30 6.09
CA ASP A 122 2.85 18.90 5.63
C ASP A 122 2.00 18.75 4.36
N THR A 123 2.65 18.66 3.22
CA THR A 123 1.97 18.51 1.92
C THR A 123 1.37 17.12 1.71
N SER A 124 1.80 16.11 2.48
CA SER A 124 1.19 14.78 2.47
C SER A 124 -0.08 14.69 3.33
N PHE A 125 -0.37 15.73 4.13
CA PHE A 125 -1.48 15.71 5.09
C PHE A 125 -2.84 15.55 4.42
N ILE A 126 -3.16 16.37 3.39
CA ILE A 126 -4.42 16.23 2.65
C ILE A 126 -4.53 14.88 1.91
N PRO A 127 -3.49 14.40 1.17
CA PRO A 127 -3.45 13.02 0.68
C PRO A 127 -3.75 11.96 1.74
N ASN A 128 -3.17 12.08 2.93
CA ASN A 128 -3.39 11.12 4.02
C ASN A 128 -4.84 11.15 4.54
N LEU A 129 -5.48 12.33 4.58
CA LEU A 129 -6.89 12.46 5.00
C LEU A 129 -7.87 11.72 4.07
N THR A 130 -7.45 11.29 2.88
CA THR A 130 -8.26 10.42 2.01
C THR A 130 -8.38 8.98 2.54
N LEU A 131 -7.55 8.60 3.52
CA LEU A 131 -7.56 7.28 4.14
C LEU A 131 -8.08 7.30 5.59
N LEU A 132 -8.34 8.46 6.17
CA LEU A 132 -8.84 8.58 7.54
C LEU A 132 -10.37 8.51 7.57
N PRO A 133 -10.96 7.38 7.98
CA PRO A 133 -12.41 7.25 8.10
C PRO A 133 -12.92 8.11 9.24
N MET A 134 -14.04 8.81 9.03
CA MET A 134 -14.67 9.58 10.10
C MET A 134 -15.54 8.69 10.97
N LEU A 135 -15.29 8.70 12.27
CA LEU A 135 -15.94 7.84 13.24
C LEU A 135 -17.14 8.57 13.92
N THR A 136 -18.15 7.81 14.29
CA THR A 136 -19.24 8.33 15.12
C THR A 136 -18.78 8.47 16.58
N PRO A 137 -19.16 9.59 17.28
CA PRO A 137 -18.70 9.83 18.65
C PRO A 137 -19.36 8.89 19.66
N ALA A 138 -18.90 7.67 19.72
CA ALA A 138 -19.11 6.66 20.78
C ALA A 138 -18.44 5.33 20.34
N ASP A 139 -18.15 4.48 21.31
CA ASP A 139 -17.73 3.11 21.04
C ASP A 139 -18.96 2.24 20.81
N TYR A 140 -18.99 1.56 19.66
CA TYR A 140 -20.03 0.61 19.29
C TYR A 140 -19.39 -0.76 19.06
N SER A 141 -20.17 -1.81 19.34
CA SER A 141 -19.74 -3.20 19.06
C SER A 141 -19.69 -3.48 17.56
N GLU A 142 -20.44 -2.73 16.75
CA GLU A 142 -20.52 -2.86 15.30
C GLU A 142 -19.99 -1.62 14.60
N PRO A 143 -19.42 -1.77 13.39
CA PRO A 143 -18.94 -0.66 12.58
C PRO A 143 -20.07 0.28 12.14
N ILE A 144 -19.97 1.56 12.49
CA ILE A 144 -20.94 2.60 12.13
C ILE A 144 -20.21 3.74 11.41
N GLY A 145 -20.42 3.83 10.11
CA GLY A 145 -19.89 4.89 9.27
C GLY A 145 -20.98 5.75 8.64
N THR A 146 -20.58 6.61 7.70
CA THR A 146 -21.46 7.45 6.88
C THR A 146 -21.57 6.96 5.44
N GLY A 147 -20.87 5.87 5.10
CA GLY A 147 -20.63 5.38 3.75
C GLY A 147 -21.84 4.76 3.03
N PRO A 148 -21.63 4.36 1.76
CA PRO A 148 -22.68 3.82 0.90
C PRO A 148 -23.19 2.45 1.34
N TYR A 149 -22.44 1.72 2.13
CA TYR A 149 -22.84 0.41 2.66
C TYR A 149 -22.79 0.38 4.17
N ARG A 150 -23.71 -0.35 4.78
CA ARG A 150 -23.74 -0.63 6.21
C ARG A 150 -23.18 -2.02 6.49
N PHE A 151 -22.54 -2.17 7.62
CA PHE A 151 -22.18 -3.46 8.15
C PHE A 151 -23.45 -4.33 8.36
N ASP A 152 -23.33 -5.60 8.02
CA ASP A 152 -24.40 -6.60 8.20
C ASP A 152 -23.90 -7.73 9.10
N ASN A 153 -22.83 -8.44 8.68
CA ASN A 153 -22.25 -9.52 9.47
C ASN A 153 -20.78 -9.74 9.10
N TYR A 154 -20.02 -10.32 10.03
CA TYR A 154 -18.61 -10.67 9.84
C TYR A 154 -18.25 -11.93 10.61
N LYS A 155 -17.54 -12.83 9.96
CA LYS A 155 -16.88 -13.97 10.58
C LYS A 155 -15.41 -13.93 10.22
N GLU A 156 -14.56 -13.76 11.23
CA GLU A 156 -13.11 -13.63 11.07
C GLU A 156 -12.53 -14.80 10.26
N GLY A 157 -11.71 -14.48 9.27
CA GLY A 157 -11.08 -15.44 8.38
C GLY A 157 -12.03 -16.12 7.38
N ASP A 158 -13.32 -15.79 7.36
CA ASP A 158 -14.33 -16.41 6.51
C ASP A 158 -14.98 -15.38 5.58
N TYR A 159 -15.82 -14.48 6.11
CA TYR A 159 -16.52 -13.51 5.27
C TYR A 159 -16.87 -12.20 5.98
N LEU A 160 -17.12 -11.17 5.16
CA LEU A 160 -17.80 -9.92 5.53
C LEU A 160 -19.02 -9.74 4.64
N SER A 161 -20.18 -9.44 5.21
CA SER A 161 -21.36 -9.02 4.46
C SER A 161 -21.72 -7.56 4.75
N LEU A 162 -22.11 -6.85 3.67
CA LEU A 162 -22.54 -5.46 3.73
C LEU A 162 -23.87 -5.31 2.98
N ILE A 163 -24.71 -4.39 3.46
CA ILE A 163 -25.99 -4.03 2.82
C ILE A 163 -26.01 -2.56 2.41
N SER A 164 -26.69 -2.23 1.32
CA SER A 164 -26.74 -0.86 0.83
C SER A 164 -27.34 0.10 1.86
N ASN A 165 -26.76 1.29 1.97
CA ASN A 165 -27.32 2.39 2.73
C ASN A 165 -28.33 3.15 1.86
N GLU A 166 -29.62 2.85 2.00
CA GLU A 166 -30.71 3.49 1.23
C GLU A 166 -30.84 5.01 1.51
N LYS A 167 -30.17 5.51 2.55
CA LYS A 167 -30.16 6.94 2.93
C LYS A 167 -28.79 7.59 2.69
N TYR A 168 -27.95 6.96 1.84
CA TYR A 168 -26.62 7.50 1.56
C TYR A 168 -26.72 8.89 0.92
N TRP A 169 -26.06 9.86 1.51
CA TRP A 169 -26.11 11.26 1.12
C TRP A 169 -25.60 11.53 -0.32
N ASN A 170 -24.77 10.63 -0.87
CA ASN A 170 -24.17 10.77 -2.21
C ASN A 170 -24.67 9.71 -3.19
N GLY A 171 -25.96 9.40 -3.15
CA GLY A 171 -26.64 8.51 -4.09
C GLY A 171 -26.66 7.05 -3.63
N ILE A 172 -27.79 6.41 -3.78
CA ILE A 172 -28.04 5.03 -3.36
C ILE A 172 -27.23 4.06 -4.21
N PRO A 173 -26.50 3.08 -3.62
CA PRO A 173 -25.81 2.04 -4.36
C PRO A 173 -26.76 1.20 -5.22
N PHE A 174 -26.35 0.87 -6.44
CA PHE A 174 -27.10 -0.02 -7.31
C PHE A 174 -27.13 -1.46 -6.75
N ILE A 175 -25.95 -1.98 -6.34
CA ILE A 175 -25.81 -3.30 -5.74
C ILE A 175 -26.29 -3.23 -4.29
N LYS A 176 -27.22 -4.10 -3.91
CA LYS A 176 -27.87 -4.05 -2.59
C LYS A 176 -27.13 -4.84 -1.52
N ASN A 177 -26.52 -5.94 -1.91
CA ASN A 177 -25.83 -6.85 -1.00
C ASN A 177 -24.42 -7.13 -1.49
N ILE A 178 -23.45 -7.04 -0.60
CA ILE A 178 -22.05 -7.40 -0.85
C ILE A 178 -21.71 -8.59 0.02
N LEU A 179 -21.10 -9.60 -0.56
CA LEU A 179 -20.45 -10.68 0.15
C LEU A 179 -18.96 -10.68 -0.20
N TYR A 180 -18.14 -10.40 0.76
CA TYR A 180 -16.69 -10.49 0.65
C TYR A 180 -16.22 -11.77 1.31
N LEU A 181 -15.58 -12.67 0.57
CA LEU A 181 -14.98 -13.89 1.07
C LEU A 181 -13.50 -13.65 1.38
N CYS A 182 -13.12 -13.79 2.64
CA CYS A 182 -11.74 -13.72 3.10
C CYS A 182 -10.97 -14.96 2.61
N CYS A 183 -9.98 -14.78 1.77
CA CYS A 183 -9.20 -15.89 1.24
C CYS A 183 -7.78 -15.44 0.87
N ASN A 184 -6.79 -15.89 1.62
CA ASN A 184 -5.39 -15.56 1.36
C ASN A 184 -4.79 -16.40 0.21
N ASP A 185 -5.33 -17.60 -0.04
CA ASP A 185 -4.84 -18.49 -1.09
C ASP A 185 -5.36 -18.08 -2.47
N PRO A 186 -4.48 -17.71 -3.43
CA PRO A 186 -4.88 -17.31 -4.78
C PRO A 186 -5.52 -18.46 -5.57
N TYR A 187 -5.16 -19.73 -5.31
CA TYR A 187 -5.76 -20.89 -5.98
C TYR A 187 -7.20 -21.09 -5.53
N ILE A 188 -7.48 -20.95 -4.23
CA ILE A 188 -8.87 -21.03 -3.71
C ILE A 188 -9.72 -19.88 -4.26
N ARG A 189 -9.16 -18.65 -4.38
CA ARG A 189 -9.87 -17.54 -5.05
C ARG A 189 -10.20 -17.86 -6.51
N TYR A 190 -9.25 -18.45 -7.23
CA TYR A 190 -9.42 -18.88 -8.61
C TYR A 190 -10.53 -19.94 -8.74
N GLU A 191 -10.51 -20.99 -7.92
CA GLU A 191 -11.56 -22.02 -7.90
C GLU A 191 -12.94 -21.46 -7.56
N ASN A 192 -13.02 -20.53 -6.63
CA ASN A 192 -14.28 -19.85 -6.28
C ASN A 192 -14.84 -19.02 -7.45
N LEU A 193 -13.98 -18.41 -8.29
CA LEU A 193 -14.43 -17.72 -9.48
C LEU A 193 -14.94 -18.69 -10.54
N LEU A 194 -14.24 -19.79 -10.79
CA LEU A 194 -14.65 -20.80 -11.79
C LEU A 194 -15.97 -21.49 -11.44
N SER A 195 -16.26 -21.64 -10.15
CA SER A 195 -17.51 -22.26 -9.64
C SER A 195 -18.64 -21.26 -9.38
N ASP A 196 -18.53 -19.99 -9.86
CA ASP A 196 -19.50 -18.91 -9.63
C ASP A 196 -19.81 -18.62 -8.15
N ASN A 197 -18.94 -19.06 -7.23
CA ASN A 197 -19.03 -18.71 -5.83
C ASN A 197 -18.72 -17.25 -5.57
N VAL A 198 -17.86 -16.63 -6.43
CA VAL A 198 -17.56 -15.20 -6.42
C VAL A 198 -17.64 -14.63 -7.84
N ASP A 199 -17.83 -13.32 -7.94
CA ASP A 199 -17.99 -12.58 -9.20
C ASP A 199 -16.72 -11.79 -9.56
N LEU A 200 -15.86 -11.49 -8.59
CA LEU A 200 -14.65 -10.69 -8.74
C LEU A 200 -13.58 -11.18 -7.78
N ILE A 201 -12.35 -11.34 -8.30
CA ILE A 201 -11.17 -11.70 -7.51
C ILE A 201 -10.00 -10.76 -7.81
N PHE A 202 -9.05 -10.69 -6.86
CA PHE A 202 -7.77 -10.00 -7.01
C PHE A 202 -6.62 -10.99 -6.96
N GLN A 203 -5.61 -10.78 -7.83
CA GLN A 203 -4.38 -11.58 -7.89
C GLN A 203 -4.65 -13.11 -7.95
N PRO A 204 -5.22 -13.63 -9.05
CA PRO A 204 -5.26 -15.07 -9.29
C PRO A 204 -3.86 -15.64 -9.45
N PRO A 205 -3.65 -16.97 -9.42
CA PRO A 205 -2.37 -17.57 -9.78
C PRO A 205 -1.97 -17.15 -11.19
N HIS A 206 -0.73 -16.70 -11.36
CA HIS A 206 -0.26 -16.12 -12.65
C HIS A 206 -0.39 -17.10 -13.81
N GLU A 207 -0.12 -18.38 -13.57
CA GLU A 207 -0.24 -19.46 -14.54
C GLU A 207 -1.66 -19.71 -15.05
N ASN A 208 -2.68 -19.25 -14.33
CA ASN A 208 -4.09 -19.43 -14.68
C ASN A 208 -4.71 -18.22 -15.38
N ILE A 209 -4.02 -17.06 -15.43
CA ILE A 209 -4.58 -15.81 -15.98
C ILE A 209 -4.99 -15.96 -17.44
N GLU A 210 -4.16 -16.59 -18.27
CA GLU A 210 -4.47 -16.75 -19.69
C GLU A 210 -5.74 -17.59 -19.93
N SER A 211 -5.95 -18.65 -19.14
CA SER A 211 -7.13 -19.49 -19.25
C SER A 211 -8.44 -18.77 -18.87
N LEU A 212 -8.35 -17.79 -17.96
CA LEU A 212 -9.49 -17.00 -17.52
C LEU A 212 -10.04 -16.05 -18.61
N LYS A 213 -9.22 -15.65 -19.59
CA LYS A 213 -9.64 -14.73 -20.69
C LYS A 213 -10.81 -15.24 -21.51
N ILE A 214 -11.03 -16.55 -21.55
CA ILE A 214 -12.12 -17.18 -22.32
C ILE A 214 -13.48 -16.72 -21.78
N ASN A 215 -13.67 -16.80 -20.47
CA ASN A 215 -14.99 -16.60 -19.83
C ASN A 215 -15.08 -15.35 -18.93
N HIS A 216 -13.95 -14.72 -18.61
CA HIS A 216 -13.90 -13.60 -17.68
C HIS A 216 -13.26 -12.36 -18.30
N GLU A 217 -13.49 -11.22 -17.68
CA GLU A 217 -12.81 -9.94 -17.95
C GLU A 217 -11.55 -9.87 -17.09
N ILE A 218 -10.40 -9.60 -17.72
CA ILE A 218 -9.11 -9.43 -17.03
C ILE A 218 -8.66 -7.98 -17.17
N MET A 219 -8.37 -7.37 -16.05
CA MET A 219 -7.88 -5.99 -15.99
C MET A 219 -6.53 -6.00 -15.27
N GLU A 220 -5.49 -5.56 -15.96
CA GLU A 220 -4.14 -5.47 -15.44
C GLU A 220 -3.66 -4.03 -15.46
N ILE A 221 -3.16 -3.55 -14.33
CA ILE A 221 -2.64 -2.19 -14.16
C ILE A 221 -1.34 -2.21 -13.36
N ASN A 222 -0.52 -1.16 -13.46
CA ASN A 222 0.62 -1.00 -12.58
C ASN A 222 0.13 -0.75 -11.15
N GLY A 223 0.53 -1.62 -10.23
CA GLY A 223 0.21 -1.52 -8.80
C GLY A 223 1.16 -0.59 -8.04
N PRO A 224 0.83 -0.23 -6.79
CA PRO A 224 1.64 0.63 -5.95
C PRO A 224 2.83 -0.10 -5.28
N ASP A 225 3.01 -1.39 -5.56
CA ASP A 225 3.99 -2.22 -4.86
C ASP A 225 5.30 -2.34 -5.63
N THR A 226 6.39 -2.22 -4.89
CA THR A 226 7.73 -2.64 -5.31
C THR A 226 8.21 -3.76 -4.41
N ILE A 227 8.58 -4.89 -4.97
CA ILE A 227 9.26 -5.94 -4.21
C ILE A 227 10.74 -5.61 -4.13
N VAL A 228 11.26 -5.66 -2.91
CA VAL A 228 12.62 -5.22 -2.59
C VAL A 228 13.35 -6.23 -1.72
N ILE A 229 14.67 -6.19 -1.74
CA ILE A 229 15.52 -6.78 -0.73
C ILE A 229 16.09 -5.66 0.14
N SER A 230 15.68 -5.59 1.41
CA SER A 230 16.28 -4.74 2.42
C SER A 230 17.56 -5.37 2.94
N ILE A 231 18.64 -4.62 2.98
CA ILE A 231 19.96 -5.09 3.43
C ILE A 231 20.34 -4.39 4.74
N ASN A 232 20.75 -5.16 5.73
CA ASN A 232 21.28 -4.63 6.99
C ASN A 232 22.68 -4.06 6.79
N CYS A 233 22.80 -2.74 6.67
CA CYS A 233 24.05 -2.05 6.38
C CYS A 233 25.08 -2.08 7.54
N LYS A 234 24.70 -2.53 8.75
CA LYS A 234 25.64 -2.76 9.86
C LYS A 234 26.51 -4.00 9.69
N LYS A 235 26.13 -4.92 8.80
CA LYS A 235 26.93 -6.10 8.51
C LYS A 235 28.15 -5.71 7.66
N ASN A 236 29.35 -5.94 8.15
CA ASN A 236 30.59 -5.48 7.51
C ASN A 236 30.76 -5.94 6.06
N TYR A 237 30.22 -7.12 5.72
CA TYR A 237 30.29 -7.65 4.35
C TYR A 237 29.25 -7.01 3.40
N PHE A 238 28.31 -6.23 3.89
CA PHE A 238 27.40 -5.46 3.04
C PHE A 238 27.86 -4.02 2.83
N GLU A 239 29.17 -3.80 2.61
CA GLU A 239 29.66 -2.50 2.17
C GLU A 239 29.03 -2.09 0.82
N LYS A 240 29.07 -0.80 0.50
CA LYS A 240 28.35 -0.22 -0.66
C LYS A 240 28.62 -0.94 -1.98
N ASN A 241 29.89 -1.28 -2.27
CA ASN A 241 30.23 -1.98 -3.52
C ASN A 241 29.67 -3.40 -3.56
N VAL A 242 29.61 -4.10 -2.43
CA VAL A 242 28.96 -5.43 -2.34
C VAL A 242 27.46 -5.30 -2.60
N ARG A 243 26.76 -4.32 -1.99
CA ARG A 243 25.32 -4.11 -2.25
C ARG A 243 25.04 -3.79 -3.71
N LYS A 244 25.87 -2.96 -4.35
CA LYS A 244 25.80 -2.70 -5.79
C LYS A 244 26.06 -3.94 -6.62
N ALA A 245 27.07 -4.77 -6.26
CA ALA A 245 27.35 -6.03 -6.92
C ALA A 245 26.14 -6.97 -6.84
N ILE A 246 25.54 -7.12 -5.66
CA ILE A 246 24.30 -7.89 -5.46
C ILE A 246 23.19 -7.39 -6.41
N SER A 247 22.96 -6.07 -6.46
CA SER A 247 21.93 -5.49 -7.34
C SER A 247 22.16 -5.79 -8.82
N TYR A 248 23.42 -5.66 -9.30
CA TYR A 248 23.75 -5.98 -10.69
C TYR A 248 23.75 -7.48 -11.01
N ALA A 249 23.96 -8.38 -10.03
CA ALA A 249 23.93 -9.80 -10.26
C ALA A 249 22.51 -10.37 -10.44
N ILE A 250 21.49 -9.73 -9.87
CA ILE A 250 20.11 -10.26 -9.87
C ILE A 250 19.50 -10.16 -11.27
N ASP A 251 19.08 -11.31 -11.79
CA ASP A 251 18.42 -11.46 -13.10
C ASP A 251 16.90 -11.20 -12.95
N ARG A 252 16.52 -9.93 -13.03
CA ARG A 252 15.13 -9.47 -12.89
C ARG A 252 14.25 -9.91 -14.05
N GLU A 253 14.79 -9.95 -15.26
CA GLU A 253 14.04 -10.41 -16.44
C GLU A 253 13.69 -11.89 -16.30
N LYS A 254 14.61 -12.73 -15.80
CA LYS A 254 14.32 -14.13 -15.51
C LYS A 254 13.23 -14.29 -14.45
N ILE A 255 13.25 -13.45 -13.39
CA ILE A 255 12.18 -13.44 -12.37
C ILE A 255 10.84 -13.08 -13.02
N ILE A 256 10.78 -11.99 -13.78
CA ILE A 256 9.55 -11.50 -14.40
C ILE A 256 8.99 -12.51 -15.40
N ASN A 257 9.85 -13.05 -16.29
CA ASN A 257 9.38 -13.93 -17.36
C ASN A 257 9.02 -15.33 -16.85
N ASN A 258 9.84 -15.92 -15.97
CA ASN A 258 9.70 -17.32 -15.61
C ASN A 258 8.90 -17.58 -14.33
N VAL A 259 8.92 -16.62 -13.39
CA VAL A 259 8.19 -16.76 -12.12
C VAL A 259 6.87 -15.98 -12.15
N LEU A 260 6.91 -14.75 -12.67
CA LEU A 260 5.77 -13.85 -12.66
C LEU A 260 5.01 -13.81 -13.99
N LEU A 261 5.45 -14.55 -15.00
CA LEU A 261 4.81 -14.72 -16.31
C LEU A 261 4.41 -13.38 -16.95
N ASN A 262 5.29 -12.37 -16.83
CA ASN A 262 5.14 -10.99 -17.29
C ASN A 262 4.10 -10.14 -16.52
N HIS A 263 3.61 -10.60 -15.37
CA HIS A 263 2.72 -9.82 -14.49
C HIS A 263 3.47 -8.89 -13.53
N ALA A 264 4.63 -8.39 -13.96
CA ALA A 264 5.44 -7.38 -13.29
C ALA A 264 6.27 -6.60 -14.31
N ILE A 265 6.91 -5.50 -13.88
CA ILE A 265 7.83 -4.72 -14.71
C ILE A 265 9.19 -4.57 -14.03
N VAL A 266 10.24 -4.44 -14.84
CA VAL A 266 11.60 -4.15 -14.35
C VAL A 266 11.60 -2.78 -13.66
N PRO A 267 12.14 -2.68 -12.42
CA PRO A 267 12.10 -1.43 -11.69
C PRO A 267 13.17 -0.45 -12.16
N LYS A 268 12.87 0.83 -12.06
CA LYS A 268 13.85 1.92 -12.20
C LYS A 268 14.35 2.41 -10.84
N SER A 269 13.50 2.29 -9.81
CA SER A 269 13.79 2.71 -8.45
C SER A 269 12.97 1.94 -7.43
N VAL A 270 13.04 2.33 -6.17
CA VAL A 270 12.23 1.75 -5.08
C VAL A 270 10.76 2.20 -5.11
N LEU A 271 10.44 3.33 -5.77
CA LEU A 271 9.07 3.78 -5.96
C LEU A 271 8.50 3.15 -7.23
N SER A 272 7.22 2.76 -7.21
CA SER A 272 6.50 2.24 -8.38
C SER A 272 5.87 3.36 -9.22
N PRO A 273 5.56 3.13 -10.51
CA PRO A 273 5.08 4.17 -11.43
C PRO A 273 3.88 5.01 -10.99
N PRO A 274 2.84 4.47 -10.28
CA PRO A 274 1.70 5.27 -9.86
C PRO A 274 1.99 6.22 -8.68
N VAL A 275 3.16 6.10 -8.05
CA VAL A 275 3.50 6.87 -6.85
C VAL A 275 3.96 8.27 -7.23
N PHE A 276 3.47 9.27 -6.50
CA PHE A 276 3.88 10.66 -6.66
C PHE A 276 5.41 10.80 -6.61
N GLY A 277 5.98 11.55 -7.55
CA GLY A 277 7.41 11.77 -7.63
C GLY A 277 8.20 10.54 -8.12
N TYR A 278 7.57 9.52 -8.70
CA TYR A 278 8.29 8.47 -9.41
C TYR A 278 9.22 9.05 -10.47
N ASN A 279 10.49 8.62 -10.46
CA ASN A 279 11.50 9.15 -11.39
C ASN A 279 11.61 8.27 -12.65
N ASN A 280 10.85 8.60 -13.68
CA ASN A 280 10.88 7.87 -14.95
C ASN A 280 12.17 8.06 -15.75
N ASN A 281 13.02 9.05 -15.39
CA ASN A 281 14.29 9.34 -16.08
C ASN A 281 15.44 8.42 -15.64
N LEU A 282 15.24 7.61 -14.60
CA LEU A 282 16.20 6.58 -14.22
C LEU A 282 16.15 5.42 -15.23
N ASP A 283 17.31 4.79 -15.43
CA ASP A 283 17.39 3.57 -16.23
C ASP A 283 16.79 2.37 -15.50
N ASP A 284 16.31 1.39 -16.26
CA ASP A 284 15.90 0.10 -15.72
C ASP A 284 17.07 -0.58 -15.02
N VAL A 285 16.80 -1.21 -13.87
CA VAL A 285 17.82 -1.94 -13.11
C VAL A 285 18.09 -3.28 -13.78
N LYS A 286 19.00 -3.28 -14.75
CA LYS A 286 19.36 -4.47 -15.54
C LYS A 286 20.40 -5.33 -14.84
N CYS A 287 20.38 -6.64 -15.15
CA CYS A 287 21.43 -7.57 -14.76
C CYS A 287 22.70 -7.26 -15.57
N ASP A 288 23.83 -7.11 -14.87
CA ASP A 288 25.17 -6.96 -15.45
C ASP A 288 26.18 -7.71 -14.56
N LEU A 289 26.36 -8.99 -14.88
CA LEU A 289 27.24 -9.87 -14.10
C LEU A 289 28.72 -9.47 -14.20
N LEU A 290 29.15 -8.88 -15.31
CA LEU A 290 30.53 -8.40 -15.46
C LEU A 290 30.79 -7.25 -14.50
N LYS A 291 29.89 -6.28 -14.48
CA LYS A 291 29.96 -5.13 -13.54
C LYS A 291 29.82 -5.59 -12.08
N ALA A 292 28.95 -6.56 -11.80
CA ALA A 292 28.81 -7.15 -10.48
C ALA A 292 30.14 -7.76 -9.99
N LYS A 293 30.82 -8.57 -10.84
CA LYS A 293 32.13 -9.14 -10.55
C LYS A 293 33.23 -8.08 -10.39
N GLN A 294 33.23 -7.05 -11.21
CA GLN A 294 34.16 -5.94 -11.07
C GLN A 294 33.99 -5.26 -9.69
N LEU A 295 32.77 -4.97 -9.28
CA LEU A 295 32.49 -4.30 -8.02
C LEU A 295 32.89 -5.15 -6.81
N ILE A 296 32.56 -6.45 -6.77
CA ILE A 296 32.92 -7.31 -5.64
C ILE A 296 34.44 -7.52 -5.55
N ASN A 297 35.15 -7.55 -6.68
CA ASN A 297 36.60 -7.67 -6.72
C ASN A 297 37.34 -6.44 -6.15
N LEU A 298 36.67 -5.29 -6.07
CA LEU A 298 37.20 -4.07 -5.41
C LEU A 298 37.09 -4.14 -3.89
N THR A 299 36.49 -5.19 -3.34
CA THR A 299 36.23 -5.36 -1.92
C THR A 299 37.09 -6.48 -1.33
N LYS A 300 37.18 -6.54 0.01
CA LYS A 300 37.82 -7.67 0.68
C LYS A 300 37.00 -8.95 0.60
N TYR A 301 35.78 -8.90 0.08
CA TYR A 301 34.83 -10.02 -0.04
C TYR A 301 34.82 -10.66 -1.44
N LYS A 302 35.87 -10.48 -2.22
CA LYS A 302 36.04 -11.08 -3.55
C LYS A 302 36.01 -12.62 -3.59
N GLY A 303 36.25 -13.27 -2.45
CA GLY A 303 36.10 -14.74 -2.29
C GLY A 303 34.72 -15.18 -1.81
N GLY A 304 33.75 -14.27 -1.78
CA GLY A 304 32.40 -14.54 -1.34
C GLY A 304 32.23 -14.55 0.19
N PHE A 305 31.05 -14.88 0.63
CA PHE A 305 30.66 -15.02 2.04
C PHE A 305 29.31 -15.74 2.14
N GLU A 306 28.94 -16.13 3.34
CA GLU A 306 27.63 -16.73 3.62
C GLU A 306 26.71 -15.67 4.26
N CYS A 307 25.42 -15.69 3.89
CA CYS A 307 24.41 -14.83 4.49
C CYS A 307 23.01 -15.47 4.38
N SER A 308 22.06 -14.91 5.12
CA SER A 308 20.67 -15.32 5.13
C SER A 308 19.76 -14.30 4.42
N LEU A 309 18.70 -14.82 3.77
CA LEU A 309 17.59 -14.06 3.20
C LEU A 309 16.30 -14.51 3.86
N ILE A 310 15.70 -13.66 4.67
CA ILE A 310 14.43 -13.92 5.35
C ILE A 310 13.28 -13.57 4.40
N LEU A 311 12.28 -14.45 4.36
CA LEU A 311 11.00 -14.25 3.66
C LEU A 311 9.86 -14.31 4.68
N PRO A 312 8.86 -13.40 4.61
CA PRO A 312 7.59 -13.57 5.32
C PRO A 312 6.69 -14.51 4.54
N GLN A 313 6.52 -15.73 5.04
CA GLN A 313 5.79 -16.81 4.40
C GLN A 313 4.33 -16.41 4.07
N GLY A 314 3.94 -16.59 2.82
CA GLY A 314 2.58 -16.33 2.36
C GLY A 314 2.20 -14.84 2.18
N ALA A 315 3.05 -13.90 2.59
CA ALA A 315 2.76 -12.47 2.50
C ALA A 315 2.72 -11.93 1.05
N ILE A 316 3.50 -12.54 0.15
CA ILE A 316 3.63 -12.10 -1.23
C ILE A 316 3.64 -13.33 -2.13
N PRO A 317 2.81 -13.38 -3.19
CA PRO A 317 2.82 -14.50 -4.13
C PRO A 317 4.18 -14.69 -4.79
N LYS A 318 4.58 -15.95 -5.01
CA LYS A 318 5.82 -16.32 -5.72
C LYS A 318 7.12 -15.78 -5.10
N LEU A 319 7.10 -15.43 -3.79
CA LEU A 319 8.27 -14.85 -3.11
C LEU A 319 9.41 -15.89 -2.98
N LEU A 320 9.09 -17.14 -2.69
CA LEU A 320 10.09 -18.21 -2.53
C LEU A 320 10.79 -18.55 -3.86
N GLU A 321 10.02 -18.64 -4.94
CA GLU A 321 10.57 -18.86 -6.30
C GLU A 321 11.43 -17.67 -6.73
N THR A 322 11.00 -16.44 -6.42
CA THR A 322 11.79 -15.21 -6.65
C THR A 322 13.11 -15.27 -5.88
N ALA A 323 13.07 -15.62 -4.59
CA ALA A 323 14.25 -15.72 -3.74
C ALA A 323 15.22 -16.82 -4.24
N SER A 324 14.71 -17.92 -4.82
CA SER A 324 15.53 -18.96 -5.42
C SER A 324 16.36 -18.44 -6.59
N ILE A 325 15.77 -17.62 -7.48
CA ILE A 325 16.52 -16.98 -8.58
C ILE A 325 17.53 -15.97 -8.04
N VAL A 326 17.20 -15.23 -6.98
CA VAL A 326 18.15 -14.34 -6.31
C VAL A 326 19.33 -15.12 -5.75
N LYS A 327 19.10 -16.21 -5.03
CA LYS A 327 20.15 -17.11 -4.52
C LYS A 327 21.06 -17.61 -5.66
N ASP A 328 20.48 -18.09 -6.77
CA ASP A 328 21.24 -18.54 -7.94
C ASP A 328 22.05 -17.40 -8.59
N SER A 329 21.50 -16.19 -8.57
CA SER A 329 22.21 -15.01 -9.08
C SER A 329 23.41 -14.64 -8.22
N LEU A 330 23.27 -14.71 -6.89
CA LEU A 330 24.33 -14.37 -5.94
C LEU A 330 25.42 -15.44 -5.86
N SER A 331 25.12 -16.70 -6.11
CA SER A 331 26.14 -17.78 -6.20
C SER A 331 27.18 -17.51 -7.26
N LYS A 332 26.86 -16.75 -8.33
CA LYS A 332 27.81 -16.33 -9.38
C LYS A 332 28.85 -15.31 -8.90
N LEU A 333 28.66 -14.77 -7.69
CA LEU A 333 29.60 -13.89 -6.96
C LEU A 333 30.21 -14.60 -5.74
N ASP A 334 30.13 -15.94 -5.68
CA ASP A 334 30.55 -16.76 -4.56
C ASP A 334 29.84 -16.40 -3.22
N ILE A 335 28.68 -15.72 -3.29
CA ILE A 335 27.83 -15.43 -2.12
C ILE A 335 26.87 -16.60 -1.91
N SER A 336 27.01 -17.30 -0.79
CA SER A 336 26.13 -18.41 -0.39
C SER A 336 24.93 -17.89 0.40
N VAL A 337 23.71 -18.05 -0.12
CA VAL A 337 22.48 -17.55 0.50
C VAL A 337 21.65 -18.68 1.10
N SER A 338 21.39 -18.59 2.41
CA SER A 338 20.40 -19.43 3.10
C SER A 338 19.04 -18.75 3.11
N ILE A 339 18.05 -19.32 2.40
CA ILE A 339 16.68 -18.80 2.40
C ILE A 339 15.97 -19.26 3.69
N LEU A 340 15.44 -18.32 4.45
CA LEU A 340 14.71 -18.53 5.70
C LEU A 340 13.26 -18.10 5.52
N ASP A 341 12.39 -19.04 5.16
CA ASP A 341 10.96 -18.80 4.96
C ASP A 341 10.23 -18.95 6.31
N TYR A 342 9.94 -17.83 6.96
CA TYR A 342 9.35 -17.78 8.29
C TYR A 342 7.89 -17.33 8.26
N PRO A 343 7.02 -17.91 9.12
CA PRO A 343 5.70 -17.34 9.34
C PRO A 343 5.75 -15.85 9.63
N GLU A 344 4.80 -15.07 9.14
CA GLU A 344 4.78 -13.60 9.27
C GLU A 344 4.98 -13.13 10.71
N LYS A 345 4.35 -13.79 11.68
CA LYS A 345 4.48 -13.48 13.12
C LYS A 345 5.92 -13.54 13.62
N LYS A 346 6.80 -14.32 12.97
CA LYS A 346 8.23 -14.41 13.27
C LYS A 346 9.06 -13.48 12.41
N ALA A 347 8.73 -13.38 11.10
CA ALA A 347 9.54 -12.62 10.15
C ALA A 347 9.49 -11.10 10.42
N TRP A 348 8.30 -10.50 10.56
CA TRP A 348 8.17 -9.06 10.72
C TRP A 348 8.86 -8.47 11.95
N PRO A 349 8.81 -9.09 13.15
CA PRO A 349 9.60 -8.62 14.30
C PRO A 349 11.11 -8.60 14.03
N LEU A 350 11.66 -9.61 13.32
CA LEU A 350 13.08 -9.64 12.97
C LEU A 350 13.48 -8.46 12.08
N MET A 351 12.60 -8.09 11.14
CA MET A 351 12.79 -6.90 10.31
C MET A 351 12.70 -5.62 11.16
N GLY A 352 11.69 -5.51 12.01
CA GLY A 352 11.49 -4.35 12.90
C GLY A 352 12.66 -4.08 13.83
N ASP A 353 13.24 -5.16 14.39
CA ASP A 353 14.37 -5.10 15.30
C ASP A 353 15.74 -4.96 14.59
N GLY A 354 15.79 -4.97 13.25
CA GLY A 354 17.05 -5.01 12.49
C GLY A 354 17.85 -6.31 12.68
N LYS A 355 17.21 -7.40 13.11
CA LYS A 355 17.81 -8.72 13.36
C LYS A 355 17.77 -9.60 12.12
N TYR A 356 18.24 -9.10 11.00
CA TYR A 356 18.32 -9.80 9.72
C TYR A 356 19.61 -9.44 8.99
N GLU A 357 19.93 -10.14 7.94
CA GLU A 357 21.02 -9.84 7.01
C GLU A 357 20.46 -9.28 5.71
N MET A 358 19.63 -10.07 5.03
CA MET A 358 18.77 -9.61 3.93
C MET A 358 17.32 -10.00 4.24
N PHE A 359 16.38 -9.16 3.82
CA PHE A 359 14.95 -9.39 4.00
C PHE A 359 14.20 -9.02 2.73
N MET A 360 13.48 -9.97 2.13
CA MET A 360 12.68 -9.69 0.93
C MET A 360 11.24 -9.37 1.33
N ASN A 361 10.75 -8.21 0.92
CA ASN A 361 9.41 -7.73 1.26
C ASN A 361 8.82 -6.82 0.18
N GLY A 362 7.53 -6.51 0.33
CA GLY A 362 6.83 -5.51 -0.46
C GLY A 362 6.96 -4.12 0.16
N TRP A 363 7.14 -3.11 -0.69
CA TRP A 363 7.00 -1.70 -0.37
C TRP A 363 5.75 -1.18 -1.06
N SER A 364 4.67 -1.00 -0.31
CA SER A 364 3.36 -0.59 -0.82
C SER A 364 3.05 0.86 -0.47
N GLU A 365 2.73 1.67 -1.47
CA GLU A 365 2.35 3.08 -1.30
C GLU A 365 0.84 3.26 -1.47
N ILE A 366 0.07 2.86 -0.46
CA ILE A 366 -1.41 2.93 -0.50
C ILE A 366 -1.91 4.37 -0.69
N THR A 367 -1.19 5.36 -0.12
CA THR A 367 -1.51 6.77 -0.31
C THR A 367 -1.13 7.30 -1.68
N LEU A 368 -0.38 6.54 -2.48
CA LEU A 368 0.34 6.98 -3.68
C LEU A 368 1.24 8.21 -3.41
N ASP A 369 1.60 8.46 -2.17
CA ASP A 369 2.55 9.48 -1.74
C ASP A 369 3.71 8.79 -0.99
N PRO A 370 4.97 9.02 -1.37
CA PRO A 370 6.10 8.26 -0.84
C PRO A 370 6.51 8.64 0.59
N ASP A 371 5.96 9.74 1.15
CA ASP A 371 6.41 10.30 2.43
C ASP A 371 6.33 9.29 3.58
N TYR A 372 5.18 8.63 3.72
CA TYR A 372 4.96 7.68 4.81
C TYR A 372 5.99 6.54 4.85
N ASN A 373 6.20 5.89 3.72
CA ASN A 373 7.14 4.76 3.67
C ASN A 373 8.60 5.21 3.75
N LEU A 374 8.97 6.31 3.10
CA LEU A 374 10.32 6.87 3.23
C LEU A 374 10.62 7.23 4.69
N LYS A 375 9.69 7.91 5.36
CA LYS A 375 9.83 8.28 6.76
C LYS A 375 9.86 7.06 7.67
N SER A 376 8.91 6.15 7.53
CA SER A 376 8.82 4.94 8.36
C SER A 376 10.06 4.05 8.24
N ASN A 377 10.59 3.88 7.04
CA ASN A 377 11.71 2.97 6.82
C ASN A 377 13.08 3.59 7.13
N PHE A 378 13.27 4.89 6.86
CA PHE A 378 14.60 5.51 6.98
C PHE A 378 14.74 6.46 8.17
N LEU A 379 13.66 7.13 8.63
CA LEU A 379 13.75 8.06 9.75
C LEU A 379 13.29 7.45 11.08
N SER A 380 12.10 6.85 11.10
CA SER A 380 11.51 6.37 12.35
C SER A 380 12.11 5.04 12.81
N ASN A 381 12.33 4.10 11.91
CA ASN A 381 12.81 2.76 12.25
C ASN A 381 14.23 2.47 11.75
N ASN A 382 14.68 3.20 10.72
CA ASN A 382 15.97 2.96 10.03
C ASN A 382 16.29 1.46 9.89
N ARG A 383 15.38 0.72 9.29
CA ARG A 383 15.38 -0.76 9.27
C ARG A 383 16.62 -1.34 8.63
N GLU A 384 17.18 -0.66 7.64
CA GLU A 384 18.43 -1.04 6.98
C GLU A 384 19.68 -0.67 7.79
N ASN A 385 19.53 -0.02 8.94
CA ASN A 385 20.63 0.51 9.73
C ASN A 385 21.59 1.36 8.88
N LEU A 386 21.03 2.15 7.97
CA LEU A 386 21.77 3.01 7.09
C LEU A 386 22.20 4.28 7.85
N ASP A 387 23.41 4.77 7.56
CA ASP A 387 23.92 6.04 8.06
C ASP A 387 24.12 6.98 6.87
N ASN A 388 23.20 7.97 6.69
CA ASN A 388 23.27 8.92 5.59
C ASN A 388 22.45 10.18 5.88
N ASP A 389 23.10 11.19 6.48
CA ASP A 389 22.45 12.45 6.85
C ASP A 389 21.86 13.21 5.66
N ILE A 390 22.49 13.13 4.49
CA ILE A 390 22.00 13.81 3.28
C ILE A 390 20.64 13.23 2.88
N LEU A 391 20.53 11.91 2.82
CA LEU A 391 19.28 11.23 2.52
C LEU A 391 18.20 11.55 3.57
N PHE A 392 18.56 11.46 4.85
CA PHE A 392 17.62 11.68 5.96
C PHE A 392 17.09 13.11 5.97
N ASN A 393 17.96 14.10 5.74
CA ASN A 393 17.55 15.49 5.61
C ASN A 393 16.64 15.73 4.39
N LEU A 394 16.95 15.13 3.23
CA LEU A 394 16.09 15.22 2.05
C LEU A 394 14.71 14.63 2.31
N ILE A 395 14.62 13.42 2.91
CA ILE A 395 13.34 12.78 3.25
C ILE A 395 12.55 13.67 4.22
N ASN A 396 13.19 14.15 5.29
CA ASN A 396 12.51 14.97 6.30
C ASN A 396 11.97 16.29 5.74
N ASN A 397 12.63 16.86 4.73
CA ASN A 397 12.26 18.16 4.18
C ASN A 397 11.31 18.05 2.96
N ALA A 398 11.28 16.91 2.25
CA ALA A 398 10.49 16.76 1.03
C ALA A 398 9.00 17.07 1.22
N LYS A 399 8.41 16.60 2.33
CA LYS A 399 7.00 16.84 2.65
C LYS A 399 6.65 18.30 2.99
N ASN A 400 7.64 19.15 3.27
CA ASN A 400 7.41 20.56 3.59
C ASN A 400 7.44 21.46 2.33
N ILE A 401 7.72 20.90 1.15
CA ILE A 401 7.83 21.65 -0.10
C ILE A 401 6.44 21.86 -0.71
N LEU A 402 5.95 23.10 -0.72
CA LEU A 402 4.63 23.48 -1.26
C LEU A 402 4.54 23.35 -2.79
N ASP A 403 5.60 23.73 -3.48
CA ASP A 403 5.65 23.67 -4.93
C ASP A 403 5.77 22.21 -5.39
N GLU A 404 4.76 21.76 -6.15
CA GLU A 404 4.65 20.36 -6.58
C GLU A 404 5.86 19.90 -7.42
N GLU A 405 6.35 20.72 -8.31
CA GLU A 405 7.50 20.37 -9.18
C GLU A 405 8.81 20.32 -8.38
N LYS A 406 9.00 21.24 -7.43
CA LYS A 406 10.14 21.17 -6.51
C LYS A 406 10.05 19.95 -5.59
N ARG A 407 8.84 19.58 -5.15
CA ARG A 407 8.60 18.39 -4.34
C ARG A 407 8.91 17.12 -5.14
N LYS A 408 8.46 17.02 -6.39
CA LYS A 408 8.84 15.92 -7.32
C LYS A 408 10.35 15.84 -7.48
N SER A 409 11.00 16.99 -7.73
CA SER A 409 12.46 17.04 -7.85
C SER A 409 13.19 16.55 -6.60
N ALA A 410 12.66 16.83 -5.39
CA ALA A 410 13.23 16.31 -4.15
C ALA A 410 13.14 14.78 -4.09
N TYR A 411 11.97 14.20 -4.44
CA TYR A 411 11.82 12.75 -4.50
C TYR A 411 12.65 12.11 -5.62
N HIS A 412 12.87 12.76 -6.75
CA HIS A 412 13.82 12.30 -7.77
C HIS A 412 15.24 12.17 -7.20
N LYS A 413 15.70 13.19 -6.44
CA LYS A 413 17.03 13.14 -5.78
C LYS A 413 17.12 12.02 -4.75
N ILE A 414 16.08 11.83 -3.94
CA ILE A 414 16.00 10.74 -2.97
C ILE A 414 16.15 9.39 -3.68
N GLN A 415 15.43 9.17 -4.78
CA GLN A 415 15.53 7.91 -5.55
C GLN A 415 16.93 7.70 -6.12
N VAL A 416 17.58 8.74 -6.68
CA VAL A 416 18.96 8.64 -7.17
C VAL A 416 19.90 8.20 -6.05
N ILE A 417 19.78 8.78 -4.85
CA ILE A 417 20.63 8.42 -3.70
C ILE A 417 20.34 6.98 -3.24
N LEU A 418 19.07 6.57 -3.14
CA LEU A 418 18.70 5.21 -2.75
C LEU A 418 19.22 4.17 -3.74
N MET A 419 19.15 4.47 -5.05
CA MET A 419 19.69 3.63 -6.10
C MET A 419 21.23 3.59 -6.11
N ASP A 420 21.90 4.61 -5.62
CA ASP A 420 23.35 4.60 -5.44
C ASP A 420 23.79 3.88 -4.17
N LEU A 421 23.01 3.95 -3.10
CA LEU A 421 23.30 3.28 -1.81
C LEU A 421 22.99 1.78 -1.81
N GLN A 422 21.97 1.35 -2.56
CA GLN A 422 21.51 -0.04 -2.63
C GLN A 422 21.30 -0.69 -1.25
N SER A 423 20.86 0.09 -0.26
CA SER A 423 20.43 -0.45 1.05
C SER A 423 19.09 -1.19 0.92
N ARG A 424 18.33 -0.80 -0.10
CA ARG A 424 17.08 -1.42 -0.51
C ARG A 424 17.13 -1.65 -2.02
N ILE A 425 17.24 -2.91 -2.41
CA ILE A 425 17.41 -3.33 -3.81
C ILE A 425 16.04 -3.64 -4.40
N PRO A 426 15.53 -2.87 -5.37
CA PRO A 426 14.27 -3.18 -6.03
C PRO A 426 14.43 -4.40 -6.96
N ILE A 427 13.46 -5.32 -6.89
CA ILE A 427 13.45 -6.56 -7.67
C ILE A 427 12.46 -6.47 -8.83
N TYR A 428 11.21 -6.06 -8.56
CA TYR A 428 10.21 -5.78 -9.58
C TYR A 428 9.12 -4.85 -9.05
N HIS A 429 8.44 -4.13 -9.95
CA HIS A 429 7.17 -3.49 -9.63
C HIS A 429 6.04 -4.45 -9.97
N ALA A 430 5.18 -4.76 -9.01
CA ALA A 430 4.07 -5.67 -9.22
C ALA A 430 2.96 -5.00 -10.05
N LYS A 431 2.36 -5.77 -10.95
CA LYS A 431 1.10 -5.38 -11.57
C LYS A 431 -0.07 -5.93 -10.75
N ASP A 432 -1.13 -5.17 -10.68
CA ASP A 432 -2.39 -5.57 -10.07
C ASP A 432 -3.27 -6.23 -11.12
N VAL A 433 -3.64 -7.50 -10.89
CA VAL A 433 -4.49 -8.27 -11.78
C VAL A 433 -5.84 -8.49 -11.12
N TRP A 434 -6.88 -7.95 -11.74
CA TRP A 434 -8.28 -8.11 -11.36
C TRP A 434 -9.00 -8.98 -12.38
N VAL A 435 -9.82 -9.91 -11.90
CA VAL A 435 -10.61 -10.78 -12.79
C VAL A 435 -12.05 -10.79 -12.31
N CYS A 436 -12.98 -10.55 -13.23
CA CYS A 436 -14.41 -10.59 -12.91
C CYS A 436 -15.24 -11.26 -14.00
N ASN A 437 -16.46 -11.63 -13.65
CA ASN A 437 -17.45 -12.11 -14.62
C ASN A 437 -17.75 -11.01 -15.65
N LYS A 438 -17.93 -11.37 -16.93
CA LYS A 438 -18.16 -10.42 -18.05
C LYS A 438 -19.36 -9.48 -17.89
N ASN A 439 -20.30 -9.84 -17.03
CA ASN A 439 -21.45 -8.99 -16.69
C ASN A 439 -21.14 -7.94 -15.60
N ILE A 440 -19.90 -7.90 -15.08
CA ILE A 440 -19.47 -6.91 -14.08
C ILE A 440 -18.75 -5.77 -14.80
N LYS A 441 -19.24 -4.53 -14.63
CA LYS A 441 -18.53 -3.33 -15.09
C LYS A 441 -17.77 -2.73 -13.91
N PHE A 442 -16.50 -3.03 -13.88
CA PHE A 442 -15.53 -2.59 -12.87
C PHE A 442 -14.32 -1.94 -13.56
N THR A 443 -13.74 -0.94 -12.93
CA THR A 443 -12.48 -0.33 -13.39
C THR A 443 -11.53 -0.27 -12.21
N PRO A 444 -10.42 -1.01 -12.24
CA PRO A 444 -9.45 -1.00 -11.17
C PRO A 444 -8.77 0.38 -11.04
N ARG A 445 -8.28 0.66 -9.83
CA ARG A 445 -7.59 1.90 -9.49
C ARG A 445 -6.16 1.58 -9.02
N GLN A 446 -5.23 2.48 -9.30
CA GLN A 446 -3.82 2.32 -8.90
C GLN A 446 -3.61 2.36 -7.38
N ASP A 447 -4.53 2.98 -6.63
CA ASP A 447 -4.55 2.97 -5.16
C ASP A 447 -5.29 1.75 -4.58
N ARG A 448 -5.72 0.82 -5.42
CA ARG A 448 -6.48 -0.38 -5.09
C ARG A 448 -7.84 -0.16 -4.43
N LEU A 449 -8.27 1.09 -4.22
CA LEU A 449 -9.56 1.35 -3.60
C LEU A 449 -10.70 0.83 -4.47
N ILE A 450 -11.68 0.17 -3.86
CA ILE A 450 -12.88 -0.32 -4.56
C ILE A 450 -14.07 0.48 -4.04
N GLU A 451 -14.60 1.38 -4.87
CA GLU A 451 -15.88 2.03 -4.62
C GLU A 451 -17.00 1.10 -5.12
N LEU A 452 -17.49 0.23 -4.26
CA LEU A 452 -18.49 -0.80 -4.60
C LEU A 452 -19.77 -0.20 -5.19
N LYS A 453 -20.13 1.02 -4.79
CA LYS A 453 -21.29 1.74 -5.34
C LYS A 453 -21.17 2.08 -6.83
N ASP A 454 -19.94 2.14 -7.36
CA ASP A 454 -19.67 2.48 -8.77
C ASP A 454 -19.65 1.24 -9.67
N ILE A 455 -19.66 0.03 -9.08
CA ILE A 455 -19.73 -1.23 -9.82
C ILE A 455 -21.15 -1.42 -10.35
N LYS A 456 -21.26 -1.79 -11.64
CA LYS A 456 -22.54 -2.05 -12.31
C LYS A 456 -22.59 -3.49 -12.78
N LEU A 457 -23.78 -4.07 -12.71
CA LEU A 457 -24.09 -5.34 -13.35
C LEU A 457 -24.71 -5.05 -14.73
N ALA A 458 -24.17 -5.69 -15.79
CA ALA A 458 -24.65 -5.57 -17.16
C ALA A 458 -25.93 -6.39 -17.39
#